data_b4ead5693607ed79091a5bc6395b4611
#
_entry.id   b4ead5693607ed79091a5bc6395b4611
#
_cell.length_a   1.000
_cell.length_b   1.000
_cell.length_c   1.000
_cell.angle_alpha   90.00
_cell.angle_beta   90.00
_cell.angle_gamma   90.00
#
_symmetry.space_group_name_H-M   'P 1'
#
loop_
_entity.id
_entity.type
_entity.pdbx_description
1 polymer ?
#
loop_
_entity_poly.entity_id
_entity_poly.type
_entity_poly.pdbx_seq_one_letter_code
_entity_poly.pdbx_strand_id
1 'polypeptide(L)'
;MAKDFPSRAENYSQWYNDLVIKADLAENSAVRGCMVIKPSGYAIWEKMQAVLDKMFKDTGHVNAYFPLFIPKSFFSKEASHVAGFAKECAVVTHYRLKNSPDGKGIIVDEDAKLEEELIVRPTSETIIWDTYRGWIKSWRDLPLLVNQWANVVRWEMRTRLFLRTTEFLWQEGHTAHATKAEAIVEAEQMLNVYADFAENYMAVPVLRGTKSPNERFAGALETYCIEALMQDGKALQTGTSHFLGENFAKAFDVKFLSKENKLEYVWATSWGVSTRLMGALIMAHSDDNGLVLPPKLAPNQVVIIPIYKNAEQLAIISETAIKIKNNLQAKGISVKYDDRDTQKPGWKFNEYEFKGVPVRIVIGPRDLENGTVEVARRDTLEKAVYQIIDIDKKIFHLLENIQDNMFQKALAFREENTRNADTWEEFVDILDNKAGFIMAHWDGTPETEQKIKDETKATIRCIPLNNKLEAGKCIYSCKPSTQRVVFARAY
;
A
#
# COMPACT_ATOMS: atom_id res chain seq x y z
N MET A 1 -28.22 2.44 -1.19
CA MET A 1 -26.97 2.29 -0.44
C MET A 1 -26.17 3.59 -0.34
N ALA A 2 -26.09 4.42 -1.36
CA ALA A 2 -25.27 5.66 -1.35
C ALA A 2 -25.74 6.78 -0.41
N LYS A 3 -26.91 6.71 0.20
CA LYS A 3 -27.47 7.79 1.05
C LYS A 3 -27.19 7.69 2.55
N ASP A 4 -26.52 6.64 3.01
CA ASP A 4 -26.41 6.33 4.45
C ASP A 4 -25.03 6.53 5.05
N PHE A 5 -24.11 7.23 4.39
CA PHE A 5 -22.81 7.57 4.97
C PHE A 5 -22.42 9.00 4.59
N PRO A 6 -21.62 9.70 5.41
CA PRO A 6 -21.26 11.09 5.21
C PRO A 6 -20.48 11.27 3.91
N SER A 7 -20.58 12.44 3.31
CA SER A 7 -19.71 12.81 2.20
C SER A 7 -18.27 13.07 2.70
N ARG A 8 -17.32 13.07 1.77
CA ARG A 8 -15.92 13.43 2.05
C ARG A 8 -15.79 14.81 2.69
N ALA A 9 -16.61 15.74 2.25
CA ALA A 9 -16.60 17.11 2.75
C ALA A 9 -17.14 17.23 4.18
N GLU A 10 -18.13 16.40 4.55
CA GLU A 10 -18.73 16.43 5.89
C GLU A 10 -17.83 15.76 6.94
N ASN A 11 -17.33 14.57 6.64
CA ASN A 11 -16.44 13.82 7.54
C ASN A 11 -15.61 12.77 6.78
N TYR A 12 -14.43 13.17 6.30
CA TYR A 12 -13.56 12.32 5.51
C TYR A 12 -13.15 11.02 6.22
N SER A 13 -12.92 11.09 7.54
CA SER A 13 -12.53 9.91 8.33
C SER A 13 -13.66 8.89 8.41
N GLN A 14 -14.89 9.33 8.68
CA GLN A 14 -16.05 8.45 8.76
C GLN A 14 -16.41 7.92 7.37
N TRP A 15 -16.38 8.79 6.35
CA TRP A 15 -16.58 8.39 4.95
C TRP A 15 -15.67 7.21 4.56
N TYR A 16 -14.37 7.31 4.85
CA TYR A 16 -13.41 6.26 4.55
C TYR A 16 -13.76 4.93 5.23
N ASN A 17 -14.02 4.96 6.54
CA ASN A 17 -14.33 3.76 7.30
C ASN A 17 -15.64 3.11 6.81
N ASP A 18 -16.68 3.90 6.60
CA ASP A 18 -17.96 3.42 6.09
C ASP A 18 -17.84 2.85 4.68
N LEU A 19 -17.05 3.49 3.82
CA LEU A 19 -16.81 3.01 2.47
C LEU A 19 -16.12 1.64 2.48
N VAL A 20 -15.07 1.45 3.28
CA VAL A 20 -14.37 0.18 3.40
C VAL A 20 -15.32 -0.94 3.82
N ILE A 21 -16.17 -0.68 4.83
CA ILE A 21 -17.12 -1.67 5.36
C ILE A 21 -18.25 -1.94 4.37
N LYS A 22 -18.89 -0.89 3.84
CA LYS A 22 -20.06 -1.01 2.95
C LYS A 22 -19.72 -1.54 1.56
N ALA A 23 -18.51 -1.26 1.07
CA ALA A 23 -18.01 -1.87 -0.17
C ALA A 23 -17.55 -3.32 -0.02
N ASP A 24 -17.70 -3.88 1.17
CA ASP A 24 -17.40 -5.28 1.47
C ASP A 24 -15.91 -5.62 1.31
N LEU A 25 -15.03 -4.66 1.68
CA LEU A 25 -13.58 -4.83 1.57
C LEU A 25 -12.95 -5.41 2.83
N ALA A 26 -13.32 -4.87 4.00
CA ALA A 26 -12.83 -5.33 5.29
C ALA A 26 -13.80 -4.95 6.42
N GLU A 27 -13.66 -5.62 7.55
CA GLU A 27 -14.38 -5.32 8.79
C GLU A 27 -13.49 -5.57 10.02
N ASN A 28 -13.90 -5.05 11.17
CA ASN A 28 -13.19 -5.32 12.40
C ASN A 28 -13.44 -6.77 12.84
N SER A 29 -12.38 -7.44 13.28
CA SER A 29 -12.49 -8.80 13.83
C SER A 29 -12.85 -8.77 15.32
N ALA A 30 -13.06 -9.95 15.90
CA ALA A 30 -13.21 -10.12 17.35
C ALA A 30 -11.93 -9.78 18.13
N VAL A 31 -10.78 -9.77 17.47
CA VAL A 31 -9.49 -9.36 18.05
C VAL A 31 -9.32 -7.87 17.83
N ARG A 32 -9.24 -7.11 18.91
CA ARG A 32 -9.12 -5.66 18.85
C ARG A 32 -7.93 -5.23 18.00
N GLY A 33 -8.18 -4.36 17.04
CA GLY A 33 -7.16 -3.83 16.15
C GLY A 33 -6.78 -4.70 14.96
N CYS A 34 -7.26 -5.94 14.91
CA CYS A 34 -7.10 -6.81 13.75
C CYS A 34 -8.34 -6.72 12.85
N MET A 35 -8.14 -6.77 11.55
CA MET A 35 -9.22 -6.74 10.55
C MET A 35 -9.42 -8.10 9.90
N VAL A 36 -10.66 -8.36 9.48
CA VAL A 36 -10.96 -9.38 8.49
C VAL A 36 -10.96 -8.71 7.12
N ILE A 37 -10.06 -9.11 6.24
CA ILE A 37 -10.10 -8.68 4.83
C ILE A 37 -11.08 -9.61 4.12
N LYS A 38 -12.18 -9.05 3.62
CA LYS A 38 -13.25 -9.81 2.97
C LYS A 38 -12.86 -10.19 1.53
N PRO A 39 -13.55 -11.13 0.89
CA PRO A 39 -13.17 -11.60 -0.44
C PRO A 39 -13.01 -10.50 -1.48
N SER A 40 -13.86 -9.47 -1.48
CA SER A 40 -13.74 -8.34 -2.41
C SER A 40 -12.47 -7.52 -2.18
N GLY A 41 -12.10 -7.29 -0.91
CA GLY A 41 -10.86 -6.58 -0.55
C GLY A 41 -9.63 -7.45 -0.82
N TYR A 42 -9.70 -8.73 -0.48
CA TYR A 42 -8.58 -9.64 -0.70
C TYR A 42 -8.25 -9.81 -2.19
N ALA A 43 -9.28 -9.85 -3.05
CA ALA A 43 -9.09 -9.93 -4.50
C ALA A 43 -8.33 -8.71 -5.09
N ILE A 44 -8.48 -7.50 -4.50
CA ILE A 44 -7.66 -6.35 -4.89
C ILE A 44 -6.21 -6.54 -4.41
N TRP A 45 -6.03 -7.01 -3.16
CA TRP A 45 -4.70 -7.31 -2.62
C TRP A 45 -3.96 -8.38 -3.42
N GLU A 46 -4.63 -9.45 -3.85
CA GLU A 46 -4.06 -10.47 -4.73
C GLU A 46 -3.56 -9.89 -6.06
N LYS A 47 -4.30 -8.93 -6.64
CA LYS A 47 -3.87 -8.21 -7.84
C LYS A 47 -2.61 -7.37 -7.57
N MET A 48 -2.56 -6.63 -6.46
CA MET A 48 -1.38 -5.87 -6.05
C MET A 48 -0.18 -6.78 -5.84
N GLN A 49 -0.39 -7.89 -5.11
CA GLN A 49 0.63 -8.90 -4.85
C GLN A 49 1.18 -9.51 -6.14
N ALA A 50 0.30 -9.93 -7.05
CA ALA A 50 0.72 -10.56 -8.30
C ALA A 50 1.58 -9.63 -9.17
N VAL A 51 1.22 -8.35 -9.26
CA VAL A 51 1.98 -7.35 -10.01
C VAL A 51 3.33 -7.09 -9.34
N LEU A 52 3.35 -6.79 -8.05
CA LEU A 52 4.59 -6.50 -7.32
C LEU A 52 5.53 -7.71 -7.30
N ASP A 53 5.00 -8.93 -7.10
CA ASP A 53 5.79 -10.16 -7.11
C ASP A 53 6.47 -10.39 -8.45
N LYS A 54 5.75 -10.08 -9.55
CA LYS A 54 6.35 -10.10 -10.89
C LYS A 54 7.47 -9.07 -11.02
N MET A 55 7.23 -7.83 -10.60
CA MET A 55 8.23 -6.75 -10.68
C MET A 55 9.49 -7.09 -9.87
N PHE A 56 9.37 -7.72 -8.69
CA PHE A 56 10.51 -8.19 -7.91
C PHE A 56 11.28 -9.31 -8.62
N LYS A 57 10.58 -10.27 -9.21
CA LYS A 57 11.21 -11.34 -10.00
C LYS A 57 11.91 -10.82 -11.25
N ASP A 58 11.35 -9.79 -11.90
CA ASP A 58 11.96 -9.13 -13.06
C ASP A 58 13.29 -8.43 -12.68
N THR A 59 13.49 -8.06 -11.41
CA THR A 59 14.75 -7.52 -10.87
C THR A 59 15.66 -8.59 -10.25
N GLY A 60 15.33 -9.88 -10.40
CA GLY A 60 16.16 -11.01 -9.95
C GLY A 60 15.89 -11.51 -8.54
N HIS A 61 14.90 -10.97 -7.84
CA HIS A 61 14.56 -11.40 -6.49
C HIS A 61 13.80 -12.73 -6.48
N VAL A 62 14.01 -13.49 -5.41
CA VAL A 62 13.31 -14.75 -5.15
C VAL A 62 12.55 -14.69 -3.84
N ASN A 63 11.43 -15.42 -3.76
CA ASN A 63 10.66 -15.50 -2.54
C ASN A 63 11.19 -16.55 -1.60
N ALA A 64 11.23 -16.23 -0.30
CA ALA A 64 11.44 -17.16 0.79
C ALA A 64 10.38 -16.96 1.87
N TYR A 65 10.38 -17.82 2.88
CA TYR A 65 9.51 -17.69 4.05
C TYR A 65 10.32 -17.93 5.32
N PHE A 66 10.23 -16.99 6.26
CA PHE A 66 10.88 -17.07 7.56
C PHE A 66 9.85 -17.25 8.68
N PRO A 67 10.22 -17.85 9.81
CA PRO A 67 9.31 -18.14 10.90
C PRO A 67 8.58 -16.92 11.44
N LEU A 68 7.32 -17.12 11.86
CA LEU A 68 6.49 -16.11 12.52
C LEU A 68 7.07 -15.72 13.89
N PHE A 69 7.62 -16.68 14.62
CA PHE A 69 8.14 -16.49 15.96
C PHE A 69 9.64 -16.19 15.95
N ILE A 70 10.03 -15.19 16.73
CA ILE A 70 11.41 -14.76 16.90
C ILE A 70 11.82 -14.96 18.36
N PRO A 71 12.93 -15.62 18.68
CA PRO A 71 13.44 -15.70 20.05
C PRO A 71 13.67 -14.30 20.64
N LYS A 72 13.23 -14.05 21.86
CA LYS A 72 13.37 -12.72 22.51
C LYS A 72 14.82 -12.27 22.59
N SER A 73 15.75 -13.21 22.76
CA SER A 73 17.20 -12.94 22.79
C SER A 73 17.73 -12.27 21.52
N PHE A 74 17.07 -12.47 20.35
CA PHE A 74 17.51 -11.85 19.10
C PHE A 74 17.31 -10.34 19.10
N PHE A 75 16.26 -9.86 19.75
CA PHE A 75 16.04 -8.41 19.92
C PHE A 75 17.09 -7.75 20.82
N SER A 76 17.70 -8.49 21.73
CA SER A 76 18.77 -7.96 22.59
C SER A 76 20.10 -7.76 21.84
N LYS A 77 20.28 -8.36 20.66
CA LYS A 77 21.50 -8.20 19.85
C LYS A 77 21.55 -6.88 19.09
N GLU A 78 20.39 -6.26 18.84
CA GLU A 78 20.28 -5.01 18.08
C GLU A 78 19.45 -3.99 18.87
N ALA A 79 20.10 -3.31 19.81
CA ALA A 79 19.43 -2.39 20.74
C ALA A 79 18.78 -1.17 20.05
N SER A 80 19.34 -0.67 18.95
CA SER A 80 18.75 0.44 18.18
C SER A 80 17.46 0.02 17.48
N HIS A 81 17.39 -1.21 16.99
CA HIS A 81 16.19 -1.78 16.39
C HIS A 81 15.08 -1.97 17.43
N VAL A 82 15.45 -2.43 18.63
CA VAL A 82 14.54 -2.57 19.77
C VAL A 82 13.88 -1.24 20.14
N ALA A 83 14.61 -0.13 20.14
CA ALA A 83 14.07 1.19 20.49
C ALA A 83 12.95 1.64 19.53
N GLY A 84 12.98 1.17 18.26
CA GLY A 84 11.97 1.51 17.23
C GLY A 84 10.73 0.61 17.22
N PHE A 85 10.87 -0.70 17.51
CA PHE A 85 9.82 -1.69 17.25
C PHE A 85 9.41 -2.54 18.46
N ALA A 86 10.26 -2.70 19.46
CA ALA A 86 10.03 -3.68 20.52
C ALA A 86 9.10 -3.22 21.65
N LYS A 87 8.66 -1.96 21.65
CA LYS A 87 7.80 -1.45 22.74
C LYS A 87 6.36 -1.99 22.65
N GLU A 88 5.92 -2.40 21.49
CA GLU A 88 4.52 -2.77 21.20
C GLU A 88 4.45 -4.04 20.35
N CYS A 89 4.88 -5.18 20.90
CA CYS A 89 4.85 -6.48 20.25
C CYS A 89 4.00 -7.48 21.04
N ALA A 90 3.54 -8.53 20.37
CA ALA A 90 2.90 -9.67 21.01
C ALA A 90 3.96 -10.69 21.46
N VAL A 91 3.89 -11.09 22.72
CA VAL A 91 4.84 -12.04 23.35
C VAL A 91 4.12 -13.34 23.62
N VAL A 92 4.70 -14.46 23.18
CA VAL A 92 4.22 -15.81 23.44
C VAL A 92 5.04 -16.41 24.59
N THR A 93 4.37 -16.74 25.66
CA THR A 93 4.98 -17.18 26.92
C THR A 93 4.74 -18.66 27.24
N HIS A 94 3.68 -19.26 26.67
CA HIS A 94 3.24 -20.64 26.91
C HIS A 94 2.82 -21.33 25.61
N TYR A 95 2.92 -22.65 25.58
CA TYR A 95 2.61 -23.46 24.38
C TYR A 95 1.39 -24.39 24.55
N ARG A 96 0.72 -24.38 25.71
CA ARG A 96 -0.39 -25.31 25.99
C ARG A 96 -1.49 -24.66 26.82
N LEU A 97 -2.71 -25.10 26.57
CA LEU A 97 -3.89 -24.83 27.40
C LEU A 97 -4.34 -26.09 28.13
N LYS A 98 -4.98 -25.95 29.27
CA LYS A 98 -5.63 -27.05 30.03
C LYS A 98 -7.05 -26.66 30.44
N ASN A 99 -7.87 -27.66 30.79
CA ASN A 99 -9.19 -27.39 31.33
C ASN A 99 -9.06 -26.65 32.66
N SER A 100 -9.95 -25.68 32.87
CA SER A 100 -10.07 -25.01 34.17
C SER A 100 -10.47 -25.99 35.28
N PRO A 101 -9.92 -25.88 36.51
CA PRO A 101 -10.25 -26.73 37.63
C PRO A 101 -11.75 -26.72 38.01
N ASP A 102 -12.45 -25.62 37.70
CA ASP A 102 -13.90 -25.48 37.91
C ASP A 102 -14.77 -26.09 36.81
N GLY A 103 -14.15 -26.69 35.79
CA GLY A 103 -14.82 -27.28 34.64
C GLY A 103 -15.45 -26.27 33.66
N LYS A 104 -15.23 -24.96 33.83
CA LYS A 104 -15.87 -23.90 33.05
C LYS A 104 -14.91 -23.23 32.06
N GLY A 105 -14.32 -24.00 31.14
CA GLY A 105 -13.49 -23.45 30.08
C GLY A 105 -12.04 -23.92 30.13
N ILE A 106 -11.17 -23.15 29.43
CA ILE A 106 -9.75 -23.45 29.31
C ILE A 106 -8.92 -22.30 29.90
N ILE A 107 -7.78 -22.64 30.47
CA ILE A 107 -6.79 -21.71 31.02
C ILE A 107 -5.42 -22.01 30.47
N VAL A 108 -4.51 -21.06 30.55
CA VAL A 108 -3.10 -21.28 30.25
C VAL A 108 -2.55 -22.33 31.22
N ASP A 109 -1.80 -23.30 30.68
CA ASP A 109 -1.13 -24.29 31.51
C ASP A 109 0.23 -23.73 31.97
N GLU A 110 0.35 -23.39 33.24
CA GLU A 110 1.55 -22.82 33.84
C GLU A 110 2.77 -23.77 33.73
N ASP A 111 2.56 -25.08 33.67
CA ASP A 111 3.61 -26.08 33.47
C ASP A 111 4.14 -26.11 32.03
N ALA A 112 3.48 -25.40 31.11
CA ALA A 112 3.85 -25.31 29.70
C ALA A 112 4.48 -23.95 29.35
N LYS A 113 5.09 -23.28 30.30
CA LYS A 113 5.85 -22.06 30.09
C LYS A 113 7.06 -22.33 29.19
N LEU A 114 7.30 -21.47 28.21
CA LEU A 114 8.48 -21.54 27.35
C LEU A 114 9.75 -21.22 28.16
N GLU A 115 10.83 -21.93 27.90
CA GLU A 115 12.15 -21.63 28.48
C GLU A 115 12.63 -20.25 28.04
N GLU A 116 12.40 -19.88 26.78
CA GLU A 116 12.60 -18.56 26.23
C GLU A 116 11.30 -18.06 25.59
N GLU A 117 10.90 -16.83 25.93
CA GLU A 117 9.73 -16.16 25.34
C GLU A 117 9.96 -15.90 23.86
N LEU A 118 8.89 -16.03 23.07
CA LEU A 118 8.92 -15.77 21.64
C LEU A 118 8.15 -14.50 21.33
N ILE A 119 8.63 -13.74 20.38
CA ILE A 119 7.98 -12.54 19.85
C ILE A 119 7.28 -12.92 18.56
N VAL A 120 6.01 -12.57 18.41
CA VAL A 120 5.33 -12.58 17.12
C VAL A 120 5.93 -11.46 16.30
N ARG A 121 6.53 -11.76 15.16
CA ARG A 121 7.35 -10.81 14.38
C ARG A 121 6.66 -9.47 14.12
N PRO A 122 7.21 -8.34 14.59
CA PRO A 122 6.78 -7.00 14.18
C PRO A 122 7.45 -6.55 12.87
N THR A 123 8.56 -7.21 12.53
CA THR A 123 9.39 -7.14 11.33
C THR A 123 10.37 -8.30 11.40
N SER A 124 11.02 -8.67 10.31
CA SER A 124 11.76 -9.95 10.23
C SER A 124 13.29 -9.82 10.17
N GLU A 125 13.86 -8.62 10.26
CA GLU A 125 15.31 -8.42 10.13
C GLU A 125 16.11 -9.39 11.01
N THR A 126 15.77 -9.49 12.29
CA THR A 126 16.56 -10.27 13.25
C THR A 126 16.60 -11.76 12.92
N ILE A 127 15.47 -12.37 12.58
CA ILE A 127 15.41 -13.79 12.21
C ILE A 127 16.04 -14.05 10.83
N ILE A 128 15.91 -13.12 9.91
CA ILE A 128 16.48 -13.21 8.57
C ILE A 128 18.01 -13.12 8.64
N TRP A 129 18.55 -12.15 9.37
CA TRP A 129 20.00 -11.97 9.49
C TRP A 129 20.68 -13.09 10.25
N ASP A 130 20.04 -13.69 11.26
CA ASP A 130 20.54 -14.93 11.88
C ASP A 130 20.59 -16.09 10.88
N THR A 131 19.59 -16.20 10.00
CA THR A 131 19.57 -17.20 8.93
C THR A 131 20.65 -16.93 7.87
N TYR A 132 20.85 -15.68 7.45
CA TYR A 132 21.83 -15.30 6.45
C TYR A 132 23.25 -15.59 6.88
N ARG A 133 23.56 -15.57 8.19
CA ARG A 133 24.83 -16.05 8.73
C ARG A 133 25.16 -17.49 8.31
N GLY A 134 24.15 -18.31 8.11
CA GLY A 134 24.28 -19.67 7.58
C GLY A 134 24.42 -19.76 6.06
N TRP A 135 23.75 -18.90 5.33
CA TRP A 135 23.64 -18.94 3.88
C TRP A 135 24.81 -18.27 3.17
N ILE A 136 25.33 -17.18 3.72
CA ILE A 136 26.41 -16.38 3.11
C ILE A 136 27.75 -16.82 3.69
N LYS A 137 28.68 -17.30 2.83
CA LYS A 137 30.03 -17.73 3.20
C LYS A 137 31.10 -17.12 2.30
N SER A 138 30.78 -16.85 1.05
CA SER A 138 31.73 -16.34 0.07
C SER A 138 31.12 -15.29 -0.83
N TRP A 139 31.92 -14.55 -1.56
CA TRP A 139 31.47 -13.58 -2.56
C TRP A 139 30.58 -14.21 -3.65
N ARG A 140 30.60 -15.55 -3.82
CA ARG A 140 29.75 -16.26 -4.80
C ARG A 140 28.29 -16.36 -4.36
N ASP A 141 28.02 -16.16 -3.07
CA ASP A 141 26.69 -16.21 -2.49
C ASP A 141 26.01 -14.82 -2.59
N LEU A 142 26.71 -13.81 -3.14
CA LEU A 142 26.26 -12.42 -3.25
C LEU A 142 26.09 -11.97 -4.71
N PRO A 143 25.13 -11.11 -5.04
CA PRO A 143 24.13 -10.58 -4.10
C PRO A 143 23.10 -11.65 -3.73
N LEU A 144 22.64 -11.63 -2.47
CA LEU A 144 21.51 -12.42 -2.02
C LEU A 144 20.28 -11.53 -2.05
N LEU A 145 19.31 -11.83 -2.95
CA LEU A 145 18.15 -11.01 -3.24
C LEU A 145 16.87 -11.76 -2.85
N VAL A 146 16.37 -11.52 -1.65
CA VAL A 146 15.24 -12.27 -1.09
C VAL A 146 14.07 -11.36 -0.73
N ASN A 147 12.88 -11.81 -1.08
CA ASN A 147 11.59 -11.23 -0.71
C ASN A 147 10.76 -12.22 0.11
N GLN A 148 9.91 -11.72 0.98
CA GLN A 148 8.93 -12.50 1.73
C GLN A 148 7.57 -11.82 1.69
N TRP A 149 6.52 -12.59 1.36
CA TRP A 149 5.13 -12.22 1.58
C TRP A 149 4.67 -12.81 2.91
N ALA A 150 4.20 -11.97 3.82
CA ALA A 150 3.94 -12.39 5.19
C ALA A 150 2.92 -11.47 5.88
N ASN A 151 2.56 -11.85 7.11
CA ASN A 151 1.92 -10.96 8.07
C ASN A 151 2.92 -10.53 9.14
N VAL A 152 2.64 -9.42 9.80
CA VAL A 152 3.35 -8.94 10.99
C VAL A 152 2.35 -8.41 12.02
N VAL A 153 2.77 -8.38 13.29
CA VAL A 153 1.97 -7.88 14.41
C VAL A 153 2.71 -6.74 15.10
N ARG A 154 2.11 -5.55 15.06
CA ARG A 154 2.53 -4.36 15.78
C ARG A 154 1.38 -3.89 16.65
N TRP A 155 1.49 -3.96 17.97
CA TRP A 155 0.38 -3.70 18.88
C TRP A 155 -0.07 -2.24 18.82
N GLU A 156 -1.03 -1.96 17.95
CA GLU A 156 -1.46 -0.61 17.63
C GLU A 156 -2.70 -0.21 18.45
N MET A 157 -2.64 0.94 19.10
CA MET A 157 -3.73 1.42 19.97
C MET A 157 -4.80 2.22 19.21
N ARG A 158 -4.44 2.85 18.10
CA ARG A 158 -5.34 3.68 17.27
C ARG A 158 -5.48 3.09 15.88
N THR A 159 -6.35 2.11 15.77
CA THR A 159 -6.50 1.33 14.54
C THR A 159 -7.41 1.98 13.52
N ARG A 160 -7.11 1.75 12.24
CA ARG A 160 -7.90 2.14 11.10
C ARG A 160 -7.72 1.12 9.98
N LEU A 161 -8.81 0.56 9.46
CA LEU A 161 -8.78 -0.51 8.45
C LEU A 161 -7.82 -0.16 7.30
N PHE A 162 -6.98 -1.10 6.90
CA PHE A 162 -5.88 -1.01 5.92
C PHE A 162 -4.75 -0.03 6.26
N LEU A 163 -5.02 1.12 6.87
CA LEU A 163 -4.02 2.16 7.09
C LEU A 163 -3.13 1.89 8.31
N ARG A 164 -3.75 1.42 9.40
CA ARG A 164 -3.08 1.18 10.67
C ARG A 164 -3.85 0.12 11.46
N THR A 165 -3.37 -1.11 11.45
CA THR A 165 -3.97 -2.25 12.14
C THR A 165 -2.90 -2.98 12.95
N THR A 166 -3.34 -3.71 13.99
CA THR A 166 -2.42 -4.49 14.83
C THR A 166 -1.76 -5.61 14.06
N GLU A 167 -2.52 -6.32 13.23
CA GLU A 167 -2.01 -7.28 12.26
C GLU A 167 -2.27 -6.76 10.86
N PHE A 168 -1.32 -6.95 9.96
CA PHE A 168 -1.46 -6.61 8.55
C PHE A 168 -0.61 -7.51 7.65
N LEU A 169 -1.05 -7.64 6.41
CA LEU A 169 -0.28 -8.31 5.36
C LEU A 169 0.69 -7.30 4.75
N TRP A 170 1.87 -7.78 4.41
CA TRP A 170 2.88 -6.98 3.77
C TRP A 170 3.82 -7.81 2.90
N GLN A 171 4.69 -7.14 2.24
CA GLN A 171 5.87 -7.65 1.61
C GLN A 171 7.08 -6.98 2.26
N GLU A 172 8.11 -7.74 2.50
CA GLU A 172 9.41 -7.25 2.95
C GLU A 172 10.52 -7.92 2.14
N GLY A 173 11.40 -7.10 1.57
CA GLY A 173 12.61 -7.58 0.93
C GLY A 173 13.81 -7.35 1.81
N HIS A 174 14.74 -8.28 1.80
CA HIS A 174 15.98 -8.22 2.55
C HIS A 174 17.11 -8.72 1.68
N THR A 175 18.09 -7.85 1.39
CA THR A 175 19.17 -8.19 0.47
C THR A 175 20.52 -7.99 1.10
N ALA A 176 21.51 -8.78 0.64
CA ALA A 176 22.89 -8.68 1.07
C ALA A 176 23.81 -8.52 -0.14
N HIS A 177 24.77 -7.63 -0.05
CA HIS A 177 25.68 -7.24 -1.13
C HIS A 177 27.14 -7.26 -0.69
N ALA A 178 28.04 -7.44 -1.64
CA ALA A 178 29.47 -7.41 -1.37
C ALA A 178 29.99 -5.97 -1.13
N THR A 179 29.38 -4.98 -1.74
CA THR A 179 29.83 -3.59 -1.68
C THR A 179 28.76 -2.61 -1.27
N LYS A 180 29.17 -1.50 -0.66
CA LYS A 180 28.29 -0.37 -0.35
C LYS A 180 27.55 0.15 -1.58
N ALA A 181 28.25 0.25 -2.69
CA ALA A 181 27.67 0.79 -3.93
C ALA A 181 26.54 -0.08 -4.46
N GLU A 182 26.72 -1.41 -4.48
CA GLU A 182 25.69 -2.35 -4.88
C GLU A 182 24.43 -2.22 -4.00
N ALA A 183 24.60 -2.14 -2.68
CA ALA A 183 23.47 -2.01 -1.75
C ALA A 183 22.70 -0.67 -1.92
N ILE A 184 23.39 0.44 -2.21
CA ILE A 184 22.73 1.71 -2.50
C ILE A 184 21.92 1.63 -3.79
N VAL A 185 22.51 1.07 -4.86
CA VAL A 185 21.82 0.87 -6.14
C VAL A 185 20.57 0.00 -5.95
N GLU A 186 20.67 -1.04 -5.15
CA GLU A 186 19.54 -1.92 -4.84
C GLU A 186 18.44 -1.16 -4.08
N ALA A 187 18.77 -0.39 -3.05
CA ALA A 187 17.78 0.38 -2.31
C ALA A 187 17.04 1.41 -3.20
N GLU A 188 17.76 2.07 -4.11
CA GLU A 188 17.17 3.00 -5.09
C GLU A 188 16.35 2.28 -6.16
N GLN A 189 16.78 1.10 -6.63
CA GLN A 189 16.04 0.27 -7.57
C GLN A 189 14.67 -0.11 -7.00
N MET A 190 14.61 -0.55 -5.74
CA MET A 190 13.37 -0.98 -5.11
C MET A 190 12.44 0.20 -4.80
N LEU A 191 12.98 1.39 -4.48
CA LEU A 191 12.20 2.62 -4.43
C LEU A 191 11.50 2.90 -5.77
N ASN A 192 12.26 2.75 -6.89
CA ASN A 192 11.72 2.99 -8.23
C ASN A 192 10.66 1.94 -8.61
N VAL A 193 10.83 0.68 -8.23
CA VAL A 193 9.81 -0.37 -8.40
C VAL A 193 8.51 0.02 -7.69
N TYR A 194 8.59 0.49 -6.45
CA TYR A 194 7.40 0.94 -5.72
C TYR A 194 6.75 2.17 -6.34
N ALA A 195 7.54 3.13 -6.80
CA ALA A 195 7.01 4.32 -7.46
C ALA A 195 6.32 3.95 -8.79
N ASP A 196 6.93 3.07 -9.59
CA ASP A 196 6.35 2.57 -10.83
C ASP A 196 5.03 1.83 -10.57
N PHE A 197 4.98 0.98 -9.56
CA PHE A 197 3.76 0.33 -9.14
C PHE A 197 2.66 1.32 -8.73
N ALA A 198 3.00 2.31 -7.90
CA ALA A 198 2.04 3.33 -7.46
C ALA A 198 1.49 4.14 -8.64
N GLU A 199 2.36 4.59 -9.55
CA GLU A 199 1.99 5.45 -10.66
C GLU A 199 1.28 4.69 -11.78
N ASN A 200 1.79 3.53 -12.22
CA ASN A 200 1.30 2.81 -13.39
C ASN A 200 0.17 1.80 -13.10
N TYR A 201 0.08 1.29 -11.87
CA TYR A 201 -0.96 0.32 -11.51
C TYR A 201 -2.00 0.88 -10.56
N MET A 202 -1.58 1.58 -9.50
CA MET A 202 -2.53 2.24 -8.60
C MET A 202 -3.06 3.57 -9.16
N ALA A 203 -2.46 4.12 -10.21
CA ALA A 203 -2.74 5.46 -10.74
C ALA A 203 -2.56 6.58 -9.68
N VAL A 204 -1.63 6.39 -8.73
CA VAL A 204 -1.35 7.32 -7.63
C VAL A 204 0.02 7.96 -7.84
N PRO A 205 0.08 9.26 -8.15
CA PRO A 205 1.34 9.98 -8.31
C PRO A 205 2.05 10.14 -6.95
N VAL A 206 3.35 9.86 -6.90
CA VAL A 206 4.14 9.90 -5.67
C VAL A 206 5.33 10.86 -5.77
N LEU A 207 5.76 11.38 -4.62
CA LEU A 207 7.04 12.06 -4.47
C LEU A 207 8.07 11.05 -3.97
N ARG A 208 9.24 10.99 -4.62
CA ARG A 208 10.38 10.16 -4.23
C ARG A 208 11.37 11.01 -3.45
N GLY A 209 11.80 10.55 -2.31
CA GLY A 209 12.75 11.28 -1.47
C GLY A 209 13.41 10.43 -0.41
N THR A 210 14.28 11.07 0.38
CA THR A 210 14.88 10.48 1.57
C THR A 210 14.24 11.05 2.84
N LYS A 211 14.27 10.29 3.91
CA LYS A 211 13.79 10.72 5.22
C LYS A 211 14.83 11.59 5.93
N SER A 212 14.36 12.54 6.73
CA SER A 212 15.21 13.21 7.70
C SER A 212 15.81 12.20 8.70
N PRO A 213 16.92 12.53 9.36
CA PRO A 213 17.52 11.64 10.36
C PRO A 213 16.55 11.16 11.44
N ASN A 214 15.61 12.01 11.87
CA ASN A 214 14.62 11.67 12.91
C ASN A 214 13.51 10.70 12.41
N GLU A 215 13.24 10.70 11.12
CA GLU A 215 12.16 9.90 10.52
C GLU A 215 12.70 8.65 9.79
N ARG A 216 14.02 8.37 9.88
CA ARG A 216 14.64 7.17 9.33
C ARG A 216 14.17 5.92 10.05
N PHE A 217 14.17 4.83 9.33
CA PHE A 217 13.98 3.50 9.90
C PHE A 217 15.10 3.18 10.90
N ALA A 218 14.74 2.64 12.06
CA ALA A 218 15.71 2.28 13.10
C ALA A 218 16.72 1.25 12.57
N GLY A 219 18.00 1.56 12.66
CA GLY A 219 19.10 0.76 12.13
C GLY A 219 19.51 1.07 10.69
N ALA A 220 18.78 1.95 9.96
CA ALA A 220 19.16 2.36 8.61
C ALA A 220 20.13 3.57 8.62
N LEU A 221 21.08 3.54 7.71
CA LEU A 221 21.95 4.69 7.40
C LEU A 221 21.22 5.70 6.51
N GLU A 222 20.38 5.19 5.58
CA GLU A 222 19.51 6.02 4.75
C GLU A 222 18.14 5.32 4.56
N THR A 223 17.07 6.12 4.52
CA THR A 223 15.71 5.65 4.25
C THR A 223 15.13 6.42 3.09
N TYR A 224 14.91 5.74 1.99
CA TYR A 224 14.16 6.23 0.83
C TYR A 224 12.67 5.99 1.04
N CYS A 225 11.82 6.87 0.51
CA CYS A 225 10.36 6.72 0.61
C CYS A 225 9.65 7.26 -0.64
N ILE A 226 8.44 6.76 -0.82
CA ILE A 226 7.45 7.34 -1.71
C ILE A 226 6.28 7.90 -0.89
N GLU A 227 5.91 9.15 -1.16
CA GLU A 227 4.86 9.88 -0.47
C GLU A 227 3.73 10.26 -1.43
N ALA A 228 2.51 9.90 -1.08
CA ALA A 228 1.31 10.25 -1.83
C ALA A 228 0.49 11.31 -1.09
N LEU A 229 -0.28 12.11 -1.82
CA LEU A 229 -1.22 13.08 -1.25
C LEU A 229 -2.64 12.55 -1.35
N MET A 230 -3.34 12.46 -0.22
CA MET A 230 -4.73 12.00 -0.16
C MET A 230 -5.69 13.17 -0.38
N GLN A 231 -6.94 12.87 -0.74
CA GLN A 231 -7.93 13.89 -1.12
C GLN A 231 -8.29 14.89 0.00
N ASP A 232 -7.99 14.57 1.26
CA ASP A 232 -8.12 15.51 2.38
C ASP A 232 -6.87 16.37 2.61
N GLY A 233 -5.90 16.31 1.69
CA GLY A 233 -4.66 17.07 1.77
C GLY A 233 -3.63 16.54 2.76
N LYS A 234 -3.82 15.34 3.33
CA LYS A 234 -2.81 14.70 4.16
C LYS A 234 -1.90 13.79 3.35
N ALA A 235 -0.64 13.74 3.80
CA ALA A 235 0.34 12.83 3.24
C ALA A 235 0.15 11.39 3.73
N LEU A 236 0.47 10.44 2.85
CA LEU A 236 0.56 9.03 3.19
C LEU A 236 1.84 8.43 2.61
N GLN A 237 2.70 7.91 3.49
CA GLN A 237 3.85 7.10 3.08
C GLN A 237 3.34 5.78 2.54
N THR A 238 3.60 5.52 1.27
CA THR A 238 3.09 4.34 0.56
C THR A 238 4.13 3.25 0.35
N GLY A 239 5.41 3.53 0.54
CA GLY A 239 6.48 2.53 0.48
C GLY A 239 7.80 3.09 0.97
N THR A 240 8.69 2.22 1.44
CA THR A 240 10.03 2.57 1.91
C THR A 240 11.06 1.56 1.42
N SER A 241 12.28 2.06 1.20
CA SER A 241 13.46 1.27 0.92
C SER A 241 14.63 1.81 1.75
N HIS A 242 15.34 0.92 2.42
CA HIS A 242 16.35 1.26 3.42
C HIS A 242 17.73 0.76 3.01
N PHE A 243 18.70 1.63 3.04
CA PHE A 243 20.10 1.25 3.07
C PHE A 243 20.52 1.08 4.53
N LEU A 244 20.73 -0.18 4.95
CA LEU A 244 21.01 -0.55 6.34
C LEU A 244 22.51 -0.51 6.67
N GLY A 245 23.38 -0.37 5.67
CA GLY A 245 24.81 -0.45 5.84
C GLY A 245 25.24 -1.84 6.29
N GLU A 246 26.15 -1.92 7.26
CA GLU A 246 26.64 -3.16 7.86
C GLU A 246 26.05 -3.44 9.25
N ASN A 247 25.08 -2.67 9.71
CA ASN A 247 24.59 -2.69 11.09
C ASN A 247 24.06 -4.06 11.48
N PHE A 248 23.14 -4.62 10.69
CA PHE A 248 22.60 -5.96 10.93
C PHE A 248 23.63 -7.06 10.67
N ALA A 249 24.49 -6.90 9.65
CA ALA A 249 25.57 -7.85 9.38
C ALA A 249 26.54 -7.97 10.57
N LYS A 250 26.87 -6.85 11.20
CA LYS A 250 27.72 -6.83 12.42
C LYS A 250 26.99 -7.42 13.63
N ALA A 251 25.72 -7.09 13.84
CA ALA A 251 24.94 -7.59 14.98
C ALA A 251 24.77 -9.12 14.95
N PHE A 252 24.64 -9.71 13.76
CA PHE A 252 24.43 -11.14 13.56
C PHE A 252 25.67 -11.88 13.02
N ASP A 253 26.83 -11.21 12.92
CA ASP A 253 28.10 -11.74 12.44
C ASP A 253 28.02 -12.37 11.04
N VAL A 254 27.35 -11.68 10.09
CA VAL A 254 27.19 -12.12 8.70
C VAL A 254 28.35 -11.62 7.86
N LYS A 255 29.29 -12.53 7.57
CA LYS A 255 30.53 -12.28 6.82
C LYS A 255 30.63 -13.18 5.61
N PHE A 256 31.37 -12.72 4.63
CA PHE A 256 31.75 -13.49 3.45
C PHE A 256 33.24 -13.43 3.20
N LEU A 257 33.79 -14.47 2.58
CA LEU A 257 35.16 -14.48 2.08
C LEU A 257 35.18 -13.75 0.73
N SER A 258 35.89 -12.61 0.65
CA SER A 258 36.02 -11.82 -0.57
C SER A 258 36.92 -12.51 -1.61
N LYS A 259 36.98 -11.97 -2.83
CA LYS A 259 37.86 -12.48 -3.89
C LYS A 259 39.36 -12.40 -3.50
N GLU A 260 39.70 -11.50 -2.61
CA GLU A 260 41.03 -11.27 -2.07
C GLU A 260 41.33 -12.12 -0.82
N ASN A 261 40.46 -13.12 -0.52
CA ASN A 261 40.58 -13.99 0.66
C ASN A 261 40.53 -13.23 2.01
N LYS A 262 39.75 -12.11 2.07
CA LYS A 262 39.50 -11.39 3.31
C LYS A 262 38.10 -11.64 3.79
N LEU A 263 37.92 -11.76 5.11
CA LEU A 263 36.61 -11.80 5.74
C LEU A 263 36.06 -10.37 5.85
N GLU A 264 34.93 -10.12 5.21
CA GLU A 264 34.27 -8.80 5.17
C GLU A 264 32.79 -8.94 5.58
N TYR A 265 32.22 -7.92 6.21
CA TYR A 265 30.80 -7.86 6.47
C TYR A 265 30.04 -7.53 5.18
N VAL A 266 28.84 -8.08 5.03
CA VAL A 266 27.98 -7.76 3.91
C VAL A 266 27.29 -6.41 4.11
N TRP A 267 26.95 -5.75 3.02
CA TRP A 267 26.14 -4.55 2.99
C TRP A 267 24.66 -4.91 2.78
N ALA A 268 23.80 -4.31 3.58
CA ALA A 268 22.41 -4.72 3.74
C ALA A 268 21.43 -3.69 3.20
N THR A 269 20.32 -4.17 2.62
CA THR A 269 19.10 -3.38 2.39
C THR A 269 17.88 -4.07 2.94
N SER A 270 16.84 -3.29 3.22
CA SER A 270 15.48 -3.80 3.40
C SER A 270 14.46 -2.85 2.76
N TRP A 271 13.36 -3.37 2.29
CA TRP A 271 12.33 -2.58 1.61
C TRP A 271 10.96 -3.25 1.76
N GLY A 272 9.90 -2.43 1.87
CA GLY A 272 8.59 -2.98 2.18
C GLY A 272 7.41 -2.10 1.82
N VAL A 273 6.30 -2.78 1.49
CA VAL A 273 4.96 -2.23 1.35
C VAL A 273 3.93 -3.15 1.99
N SER A 274 2.81 -2.60 2.41
CA SER A 274 1.77 -3.34 3.13
C SER A 274 0.38 -3.11 2.54
N THR A 275 -0.62 -3.74 3.13
CA THR A 275 -2.04 -3.46 2.86
C THR A 275 -2.43 -1.99 3.03
N ARG A 276 -1.53 -1.12 3.55
CA ARG A 276 -1.70 0.34 3.50
C ARG A 276 -1.89 0.86 2.07
N LEU A 277 -1.35 0.18 1.06
CA LEU A 277 -1.59 0.50 -0.35
C LEU A 277 -3.08 0.44 -0.73
N MET A 278 -3.86 -0.46 -0.10
CA MET A 278 -5.32 -0.50 -0.26
C MET A 278 -5.97 0.79 0.25
N GLY A 279 -5.53 1.28 1.41
CA GLY A 279 -5.99 2.55 1.96
C GLY A 279 -5.63 3.73 1.05
N ALA A 280 -4.41 3.77 0.54
CA ALA A 280 -3.95 4.78 -0.41
C ALA A 280 -4.81 4.81 -1.68
N LEU A 281 -5.07 3.63 -2.27
CA LEU A 281 -5.92 3.49 -3.47
C LEU A 281 -7.33 4.06 -3.25
N ILE A 282 -7.98 3.68 -2.14
CA ILE A 282 -9.32 4.12 -1.78
C ILE A 282 -9.34 5.64 -1.58
N MET A 283 -8.38 6.17 -0.82
CA MET A 283 -8.32 7.58 -0.47
C MET A 283 -7.90 8.50 -1.62
N ALA A 284 -7.19 7.98 -2.62
CA ALA A 284 -6.78 8.74 -3.79
C ALA A 284 -7.90 8.88 -4.84
N HIS A 285 -8.75 7.86 -5.00
CA HIS A 285 -9.64 7.80 -6.16
C HIS A 285 -11.13 7.75 -5.85
N SER A 286 -11.52 7.17 -4.70
CA SER A 286 -12.94 6.96 -4.40
C SER A 286 -13.69 8.27 -4.15
N ASP A 287 -15.00 8.24 -4.37
CA ASP A 287 -15.87 9.41 -4.27
C ASP A 287 -17.08 9.16 -3.35
N ASP A 288 -18.03 10.09 -3.33
CA ASP A 288 -19.22 9.98 -2.49
C ASP A 288 -20.27 8.97 -3.04
N ASN A 289 -20.03 8.41 -4.24
CA ASN A 289 -20.82 7.33 -4.83
C ASN A 289 -20.22 5.94 -4.59
N GLY A 290 -19.02 5.85 -3.98
CA GLY A 290 -18.38 4.57 -3.66
C GLY A 290 -16.93 4.47 -4.10
N LEU A 291 -16.46 3.23 -4.30
CA LEU A 291 -15.12 2.97 -4.79
C LEU A 291 -14.94 3.43 -6.25
N VAL A 292 -13.75 3.89 -6.57
CA VAL A 292 -13.26 4.06 -7.95
C VAL A 292 -11.96 3.29 -8.06
N LEU A 293 -11.97 2.18 -8.79
CA LEU A 293 -10.80 1.30 -8.90
C LEU A 293 -10.11 1.49 -10.25
N PRO A 294 -8.77 1.65 -10.25
CA PRO A 294 -8.01 1.65 -11.50
C PRO A 294 -8.15 0.27 -12.19
N PRO A 295 -8.41 0.24 -13.49
CA PRO A 295 -8.63 -1.01 -14.23
C PRO A 295 -7.59 -2.09 -14.02
N LYS A 296 -6.32 -1.72 -13.90
CA LYS A 296 -5.22 -2.68 -13.69
C LYS A 296 -5.28 -3.43 -12.37
N LEU A 297 -5.97 -2.88 -11.36
CA LEU A 297 -6.12 -3.50 -10.03
C LEU A 297 -7.56 -3.92 -9.71
N ALA A 298 -8.52 -3.60 -10.56
CA ALA A 298 -9.91 -4.02 -10.37
C ALA A 298 -10.06 -5.55 -10.52
N PRO A 299 -10.64 -6.26 -9.55
CA PRO A 299 -10.90 -7.70 -9.66
C PRO A 299 -11.80 -8.05 -10.84
N ASN A 300 -12.84 -7.25 -11.05
CA ASN A 300 -13.68 -7.26 -12.25
C ASN A 300 -13.50 -5.93 -12.96
N GLN A 301 -12.90 -5.94 -14.14
CA GLN A 301 -12.74 -4.72 -14.95
C GLN A 301 -14.02 -4.33 -15.66
N VAL A 302 -14.83 -5.33 -16.01
CA VAL A 302 -16.09 -5.17 -16.70
C VAL A 302 -17.18 -5.99 -16.01
N VAL A 303 -18.36 -5.43 -15.90
CA VAL A 303 -19.59 -6.18 -15.58
C VAL A 303 -20.57 -6.07 -16.73
N ILE A 304 -21.19 -7.18 -17.13
CA ILE A 304 -22.26 -7.23 -18.13
C ILE A 304 -23.57 -7.52 -17.42
N ILE A 305 -24.59 -6.69 -17.61
CA ILE A 305 -25.90 -6.81 -16.96
C ILE A 305 -26.99 -6.89 -18.03
N PRO A 306 -27.73 -8.01 -18.11
CA PRO A 306 -28.84 -8.15 -19.02
C PRO A 306 -30.09 -7.41 -18.50
N ILE A 307 -30.84 -6.81 -19.43
CA ILE A 307 -32.16 -6.23 -19.18
C ILE A 307 -33.19 -7.05 -19.91
N TYR A 308 -34.09 -7.70 -19.20
CA TYR A 308 -35.08 -8.62 -19.76
C TYR A 308 -36.39 -8.58 -18.97
N LYS A 309 -37.48 -9.04 -19.60
CA LYS A 309 -38.82 -9.16 -18.99
C LYS A 309 -39.21 -10.61 -18.70
N ASN A 310 -38.67 -11.57 -19.44
CA ASN A 310 -38.97 -13.00 -19.32
C ASN A 310 -37.73 -13.86 -19.63
N ALA A 311 -37.85 -15.17 -19.37
CA ALA A 311 -36.76 -16.12 -19.57
C ALA A 311 -36.35 -16.29 -21.05
N GLU A 312 -37.25 -16.15 -21.99
CA GLU A 312 -36.95 -16.24 -23.41
C GLU A 312 -36.03 -15.08 -23.87
N GLN A 313 -36.37 -13.85 -23.47
CA GLN A 313 -35.50 -12.69 -23.72
C GLN A 313 -34.13 -12.84 -23.05
N LEU A 314 -34.10 -13.35 -21.80
CA LEU A 314 -32.83 -13.61 -21.11
C LEU A 314 -31.96 -14.60 -21.90
N ALA A 315 -32.52 -15.67 -22.41
CA ALA A 315 -31.78 -16.67 -23.19
C ALA A 315 -31.07 -16.08 -24.41
N ILE A 316 -31.81 -15.25 -25.18
CA ILE A 316 -31.27 -14.60 -26.37
C ILE A 316 -30.17 -13.57 -26.00
N ILE A 317 -30.42 -12.75 -24.97
CA ILE A 317 -29.45 -11.76 -24.50
C ILE A 317 -28.19 -12.44 -23.97
N SER A 318 -28.35 -13.56 -23.22
CA SER A 318 -27.26 -14.31 -22.62
C SER A 318 -26.28 -14.86 -23.68
N GLU A 319 -26.76 -15.31 -24.82
CA GLU A 319 -25.91 -15.78 -25.93
C GLU A 319 -24.93 -14.68 -26.36
N THR A 320 -25.45 -13.48 -26.61
CA THR A 320 -24.62 -12.32 -27.02
C THR A 320 -23.73 -11.85 -25.87
N ALA A 321 -24.24 -11.77 -24.63
CA ALA A 321 -23.48 -11.35 -23.47
C ALA A 321 -22.31 -12.29 -23.17
N ILE A 322 -22.51 -13.61 -23.28
CA ILE A 322 -21.46 -14.62 -23.10
C ILE A 322 -20.41 -14.51 -24.21
N LYS A 323 -20.81 -14.25 -25.44
CA LYS A 323 -19.89 -14.02 -26.55
C LYS A 323 -19.00 -12.79 -26.31
N ILE A 324 -19.59 -11.67 -25.88
CA ILE A 324 -18.85 -10.45 -25.51
C ILE A 324 -17.89 -10.77 -24.36
N LYS A 325 -18.37 -11.43 -23.30
CA LYS A 325 -17.55 -11.84 -22.15
C LYS A 325 -16.33 -12.65 -22.59
N ASN A 326 -16.54 -13.69 -23.40
CA ASN A 326 -15.46 -14.57 -23.84
C ASN A 326 -14.43 -13.83 -24.70
N ASN A 327 -14.86 -12.94 -25.58
CA ASN A 327 -13.97 -12.13 -26.41
C ASN A 327 -13.11 -11.16 -25.55
N LEU A 328 -13.68 -10.55 -24.53
CA LEU A 328 -12.95 -9.69 -23.61
C LEU A 328 -11.97 -10.50 -22.75
N GLN A 329 -12.39 -11.67 -22.25
CA GLN A 329 -11.53 -12.56 -21.47
C GLN A 329 -10.34 -13.09 -22.30
N ALA A 330 -10.53 -13.36 -23.57
CA ALA A 330 -9.44 -13.75 -24.48
C ALA A 330 -8.37 -12.65 -24.65
N LYS A 331 -8.71 -11.40 -24.33
CA LYS A 331 -7.79 -10.24 -24.27
C LYS A 331 -7.23 -9.97 -22.86
N GLY A 332 -7.44 -10.87 -21.91
CA GLY A 332 -6.97 -10.73 -20.53
C GLY A 332 -7.82 -9.79 -19.65
N ILE A 333 -9.01 -9.38 -20.13
CA ILE A 333 -9.92 -8.51 -19.37
C ILE A 333 -10.79 -9.38 -18.45
N SER A 334 -10.83 -9.06 -17.15
CA SER A 334 -11.68 -9.75 -16.20
C SER A 334 -13.14 -9.27 -16.31
N VAL A 335 -14.05 -10.20 -16.63
CA VAL A 335 -15.46 -9.87 -16.89
C VAL A 335 -16.39 -10.71 -16.02
N LYS A 336 -17.30 -10.04 -15.31
CA LYS A 336 -18.42 -10.66 -14.63
C LYS A 336 -19.68 -10.51 -15.48
N TYR A 337 -20.40 -11.60 -15.70
CA TYR A 337 -21.77 -11.58 -16.23
C TYR A 337 -22.72 -11.76 -15.05
N ASP A 338 -23.65 -10.83 -14.85
CA ASP A 338 -24.61 -10.84 -13.74
C ASP A 338 -26.04 -11.03 -14.24
N ASP A 339 -26.43 -12.27 -14.40
CA ASP A 339 -27.78 -12.71 -14.78
C ASP A 339 -28.69 -13.06 -13.59
N ARG A 340 -28.26 -12.78 -12.34
CA ARG A 340 -29.09 -13.00 -11.14
C ARG A 340 -30.48 -12.40 -11.32
N ASP A 341 -31.52 -13.22 -11.08
CA ASP A 341 -32.94 -12.81 -11.13
C ASP A 341 -33.46 -12.22 -9.80
N THR A 342 -32.72 -12.45 -8.72
CA THR A 342 -33.05 -12.00 -7.36
C THR A 342 -32.97 -10.48 -7.17
N GLN A 343 -32.32 -9.77 -8.10
CA GLN A 343 -32.09 -8.33 -8.01
C GLN A 343 -32.48 -7.60 -9.30
N LYS A 344 -33.16 -6.46 -9.14
CA LYS A 344 -33.53 -5.60 -10.28
C LYS A 344 -32.28 -4.94 -10.91
N PRO A 345 -32.30 -4.62 -12.21
CA PRO A 345 -31.18 -3.99 -12.90
C PRO A 345 -30.66 -2.72 -12.21
N GLY A 346 -31.50 -1.81 -11.78
CA GLY A 346 -31.10 -0.59 -11.09
C GLY A 346 -30.36 -0.85 -9.77
N TRP A 347 -30.70 -1.92 -9.05
CA TRP A 347 -29.96 -2.34 -7.86
C TRP A 347 -28.55 -2.84 -8.23
N LYS A 348 -28.43 -3.66 -9.28
CA LYS A 348 -27.14 -4.14 -9.81
C LYS A 348 -26.26 -2.99 -10.27
N PHE A 349 -26.85 -1.97 -10.93
CA PHE A 349 -26.09 -0.78 -11.36
C PHE A 349 -25.46 -0.08 -10.17
N ASN A 350 -26.24 0.19 -9.12
CA ASN A 350 -25.76 0.82 -7.90
C ASN A 350 -24.72 -0.05 -7.16
N GLU A 351 -24.92 -1.37 -7.12
CA GLU A 351 -23.96 -2.28 -6.49
C GLU A 351 -22.59 -2.21 -7.16
N TYR A 352 -22.52 -2.32 -8.48
CA TYR A 352 -21.26 -2.33 -9.21
C TYR A 352 -20.61 -0.95 -9.30
N GLU A 353 -21.40 0.11 -9.34
CA GLU A 353 -20.92 1.50 -9.23
C GLU A 353 -20.29 1.72 -7.85
N PHE A 354 -21.00 1.32 -6.79
CA PHE A 354 -20.50 1.43 -5.41
C PHE A 354 -19.23 0.60 -5.16
N LYS A 355 -19.15 -0.60 -5.76
CA LYS A 355 -17.97 -1.47 -5.70
C LYS A 355 -16.82 -1.05 -6.62
N GLY A 356 -16.98 0.02 -7.37
CA GLY A 356 -15.93 0.62 -8.20
C GLY A 356 -15.55 -0.19 -9.44
N VAL A 357 -16.45 -1.00 -9.99
CA VAL A 357 -16.18 -1.72 -11.24
C VAL A 357 -15.98 -0.71 -12.38
N PRO A 358 -14.82 -0.69 -13.06
CA PRO A 358 -14.44 0.37 -14.00
C PRO A 358 -15.44 0.57 -15.15
N VAL A 359 -15.97 -0.52 -15.70
CA VAL A 359 -16.87 -0.51 -16.86
C VAL A 359 -18.08 -1.39 -16.61
N ARG A 360 -19.28 -0.83 -16.85
CA ARG A 360 -20.55 -1.55 -16.88
C ARG A 360 -21.11 -1.57 -18.32
N ILE A 361 -21.38 -2.76 -18.84
CA ILE A 361 -22.08 -2.99 -20.10
C ILE A 361 -23.51 -3.41 -19.78
N VAL A 362 -24.47 -2.76 -20.39
CA VAL A 362 -25.89 -3.11 -20.31
C VAL A 362 -26.38 -3.53 -21.69
N ILE A 363 -27.14 -4.62 -21.74
CA ILE A 363 -27.67 -5.16 -22.97
C ILE A 363 -29.12 -5.60 -22.78
N GLY A 364 -30.02 -5.07 -23.61
CA GLY A 364 -31.43 -5.40 -23.63
C GLY A 364 -31.95 -5.77 -25.02
N PRO A 365 -33.25 -6.07 -25.19
CA PRO A 365 -33.81 -6.47 -26.48
C PRO A 365 -33.60 -5.42 -27.57
N ARG A 366 -33.79 -4.13 -27.25
CA ARG A 366 -33.59 -3.03 -28.21
C ARG A 366 -32.14 -2.88 -28.65
N ASP A 367 -31.22 -3.14 -27.71
CA ASP A 367 -29.79 -3.06 -28.00
C ASP A 367 -29.40 -4.16 -28.98
N LEU A 368 -29.95 -5.39 -28.80
CA LEU A 368 -29.73 -6.51 -29.72
C LEU A 368 -30.28 -6.20 -31.12
N GLU A 369 -31.50 -5.65 -31.22
CA GLU A 369 -32.12 -5.27 -32.53
C GLU A 369 -31.26 -4.27 -33.28
N ASN A 370 -30.59 -3.34 -32.55
CA ASN A 370 -29.73 -2.30 -33.13
C ASN A 370 -28.25 -2.72 -33.25
N GLY A 371 -27.88 -3.91 -32.79
CA GLY A 371 -26.49 -4.37 -32.76
C GLY A 371 -25.59 -3.53 -31.81
N THR A 372 -26.16 -2.95 -30.75
CA THR A 372 -25.49 -2.02 -29.81
C THR A 372 -25.49 -2.52 -28.37
N VAL A 373 -24.76 -1.84 -27.50
CA VAL A 373 -24.81 -1.95 -26.03
C VAL A 373 -24.65 -0.57 -25.39
N GLU A 374 -25.27 -0.32 -24.23
CA GLU A 374 -24.93 0.83 -23.39
C GLU A 374 -23.69 0.48 -22.54
N VAL A 375 -22.72 1.38 -22.54
CA VAL A 375 -21.49 1.29 -21.72
C VAL A 375 -21.43 2.49 -20.78
N ALA A 376 -21.22 2.24 -19.50
CA ALA A 376 -20.98 3.27 -18.50
C ALA A 376 -19.59 3.10 -17.88
N ARG A 377 -18.87 4.20 -17.73
CA ARG A 377 -17.55 4.25 -17.05
C ARG A 377 -17.69 4.77 -15.63
N ARG A 378 -16.93 4.21 -14.69
CA ARG A 378 -17.07 4.56 -13.26
C ARG A 378 -16.40 5.89 -12.89
N ASP A 379 -15.27 6.22 -13.50
CA ASP A 379 -14.42 7.36 -13.14
C ASP A 379 -15.04 8.74 -13.45
N THR A 380 -15.90 8.83 -14.49
CA THR A 380 -16.60 10.06 -14.89
C THR A 380 -18.11 9.93 -14.82
N LEU A 381 -18.65 8.72 -14.61
CA LEU A 381 -20.09 8.38 -14.67
C LEU A 381 -20.73 8.60 -16.04
N GLU A 382 -19.93 8.82 -17.07
CA GLU A 382 -20.41 8.98 -18.45
C GLU A 382 -20.93 7.68 -19.03
N LYS A 383 -21.90 7.81 -19.93
CA LYS A 383 -22.49 6.71 -20.68
C LYS A 383 -22.36 6.94 -22.18
N ALA A 384 -22.13 5.86 -22.91
CA ALA A 384 -22.06 5.86 -24.37
C ALA A 384 -22.70 4.59 -24.95
N VAL A 385 -23.11 4.65 -26.19
CA VAL A 385 -23.60 3.49 -26.93
C VAL A 385 -22.53 3.01 -27.90
N TYR A 386 -22.18 1.74 -27.80
CA TYR A 386 -21.15 1.10 -28.64
C TYR A 386 -21.74 0.02 -29.51
N GLN A 387 -21.20 -0.17 -30.73
CA GLN A 387 -21.55 -1.28 -31.62
C GLN A 387 -20.96 -2.58 -31.05
N ILE A 388 -21.74 -3.66 -31.09
CA ILE A 388 -21.31 -4.98 -30.59
C ILE A 388 -20.12 -5.52 -31.39
N ILE A 389 -20.05 -5.23 -32.68
CA ILE A 389 -19.07 -5.80 -33.60
C ILE A 389 -17.62 -5.45 -33.26
N ASP A 390 -17.37 -4.31 -32.63
CA ASP A 390 -16.03 -3.84 -32.23
C ASP A 390 -15.90 -3.57 -30.73
N ILE A 391 -16.85 -4.07 -29.93
CA ILE A 391 -16.95 -3.78 -28.49
C ILE A 391 -15.69 -4.16 -27.72
N ASP A 392 -15.04 -5.27 -28.09
CA ASP A 392 -13.83 -5.76 -27.43
C ASP A 392 -12.65 -4.78 -27.59
N LYS A 393 -12.48 -4.17 -28.77
CA LYS A 393 -11.47 -3.14 -29.01
C LYS A 393 -11.82 -1.85 -28.26
N LYS A 394 -13.08 -1.44 -28.31
CA LYS A 394 -13.57 -0.23 -27.63
C LYS A 394 -13.41 -0.31 -26.12
N ILE A 395 -13.74 -1.45 -25.51
CA ILE A 395 -13.59 -1.65 -24.06
C ILE A 395 -12.11 -1.69 -23.67
N PHE A 396 -11.24 -2.33 -24.46
CA PHE A 396 -9.80 -2.33 -24.19
C PHE A 396 -9.27 -0.88 -24.09
N HIS A 397 -9.50 -0.06 -25.10
CA HIS A 397 -9.06 1.34 -25.11
C HIS A 397 -9.76 2.19 -24.02
N LEU A 398 -11.02 1.88 -23.71
CA LEU A 398 -11.72 2.57 -22.61
C LEU A 398 -11.06 2.30 -21.25
N LEU A 399 -10.65 1.05 -20.97
CA LEU A 399 -9.95 0.71 -19.74
C LEU A 399 -8.58 1.39 -19.64
N GLU A 400 -7.83 1.47 -20.76
CA GLU A 400 -6.57 2.24 -20.79
C GLU A 400 -6.82 3.74 -20.52
N ASN A 401 -7.84 4.31 -21.16
CA ASN A 401 -8.22 5.72 -20.94
C ASN A 401 -8.66 5.99 -19.50
N ILE A 402 -9.42 5.08 -18.87
CA ILE A 402 -9.81 5.20 -17.46
C ILE A 402 -8.56 5.19 -16.56
N GLN A 403 -7.61 4.28 -16.80
CA GLN A 403 -6.37 4.19 -16.03
C GLN A 403 -5.58 5.51 -16.09
N ASP A 404 -5.41 6.05 -17.29
CA ASP A 404 -4.69 7.30 -17.51
C ASP A 404 -5.45 8.50 -16.92
N ASN A 405 -6.76 8.61 -17.15
CA ASN A 405 -7.59 9.69 -16.59
C ASN A 405 -7.52 9.74 -15.06
N MET A 406 -7.55 8.59 -14.39
CA MET A 406 -7.41 8.51 -12.94
C MET A 406 -6.06 9.02 -12.47
N PHE A 407 -4.97 8.66 -13.16
CA PHE A 407 -3.64 9.15 -12.86
C PHE A 407 -3.52 10.66 -13.05
N GLN A 408 -3.97 11.18 -14.21
CA GLN A 408 -3.91 12.61 -14.51
C GLN A 408 -4.72 13.46 -13.52
N LYS A 409 -5.89 12.97 -13.11
CA LYS A 409 -6.72 13.64 -12.10
C LYS A 409 -6.03 13.71 -10.74
N ALA A 410 -5.41 12.60 -10.30
CA ALA A 410 -4.66 12.56 -9.05
C ALA A 410 -3.38 13.41 -9.11
N LEU A 411 -2.71 13.44 -10.26
CA LEU A 411 -1.53 14.28 -10.50
C LEU A 411 -1.87 15.76 -10.42
N ALA A 412 -2.91 16.18 -11.14
CA ALA A 412 -3.40 17.57 -11.10
C ALA A 412 -3.75 17.99 -9.66
N PHE A 413 -4.47 17.13 -8.93
CA PHE A 413 -4.77 17.38 -7.52
C PHE A 413 -3.51 17.56 -6.66
N ARG A 414 -2.50 16.70 -6.81
CA ARG A 414 -1.24 16.81 -6.07
C ARG A 414 -0.53 18.13 -6.41
N GLU A 415 -0.43 18.49 -7.69
CA GLU A 415 0.25 19.70 -8.14
C GLU A 415 -0.46 20.97 -7.64
N GLU A 416 -1.76 21.07 -7.74
CA GLU A 416 -2.57 22.17 -7.21
C GLU A 416 -2.47 22.31 -5.69
N ASN A 417 -2.22 21.21 -4.99
CA ASN A 417 -2.09 21.15 -3.54
C ASN A 417 -0.64 21.02 -3.05
N THR A 418 0.35 21.31 -3.90
CA THR A 418 1.76 21.49 -3.52
C THR A 418 2.10 22.97 -3.58
N ARG A 419 2.47 23.57 -2.45
CA ARG A 419 2.68 25.00 -2.29
C ARG A 419 4.02 25.30 -1.66
N ASN A 420 4.63 26.44 -2.02
CA ASN A 420 5.81 26.96 -1.32
C ASN A 420 5.36 27.79 -0.12
N ALA A 421 6.18 27.78 0.94
CA ALA A 421 6.08 28.71 2.04
C ALA A 421 7.47 29.30 2.33
N ASP A 422 7.55 30.63 2.46
CA ASP A 422 8.76 31.38 2.71
C ASP A 422 8.76 32.01 4.12
N THR A 423 7.60 32.13 4.75
CA THR A 423 7.42 32.61 6.13
C THR A 423 6.69 31.59 6.99
N TRP A 424 6.89 31.69 8.32
CA TRP A 424 6.19 30.82 9.27
C TRP A 424 4.68 31.02 9.22
N GLU A 425 4.24 32.26 9.06
CA GLU A 425 2.82 32.60 8.96
C GLU A 425 2.16 31.96 7.73
N GLU A 426 2.82 32.01 6.57
CA GLU A 426 2.36 31.33 5.34
C GLU A 426 2.30 29.80 5.55
N PHE A 427 3.32 29.24 6.19
CA PHE A 427 3.39 27.80 6.46
C PHE A 427 2.20 27.34 7.32
N VAL A 428 1.92 28.07 8.40
CA VAL A 428 0.79 27.76 9.30
C VAL A 428 -0.55 27.99 8.59
N ASP A 429 -0.71 29.09 7.82
CA ASP A 429 -1.93 29.35 7.05
C ASP A 429 -2.23 28.20 6.06
N ILE A 430 -1.22 27.71 5.34
CA ILE A 430 -1.41 26.58 4.42
C ILE A 430 -1.85 25.33 5.19
N LEU A 431 -1.21 25.02 6.32
CA LEU A 431 -1.56 23.85 7.13
C LEU A 431 -2.98 23.88 7.68
N ASP A 432 -3.47 25.05 8.06
CA ASP A 432 -4.75 25.17 8.74
C ASP A 432 -5.91 25.38 7.79
N ASN A 433 -5.69 26.07 6.66
CA ASN A 433 -6.76 26.50 5.76
C ASN A 433 -6.77 25.82 4.38
N LYS A 434 -5.65 25.24 3.93
CA LYS A 434 -5.52 24.69 2.57
C LYS A 434 -5.11 23.24 2.55
N ALA A 435 -4.31 22.80 3.55
CA ALA A 435 -3.63 21.50 3.60
C ALA A 435 -2.74 21.23 2.36
N GLY A 436 -2.29 19.99 2.16
CA GLY A 436 -1.44 19.61 1.04
C GLY A 436 0.04 19.49 1.39
N PHE A 437 0.87 19.35 0.37
CA PHE A 437 2.32 19.39 0.50
C PHE A 437 2.82 20.84 0.58
N ILE A 438 3.76 21.09 1.47
CA ILE A 438 4.40 22.41 1.63
C ILE A 438 5.89 22.25 1.38
N MET A 439 6.39 22.95 0.38
CA MET A 439 7.82 23.06 0.08
C MET A 439 8.39 24.25 0.87
N ALA A 440 9.17 23.97 1.91
CA ALA A 440 9.74 24.98 2.77
C ALA A 440 11.19 24.67 3.15
N HIS A 441 11.98 25.70 3.43
CA HIS A 441 13.36 25.57 3.86
C HIS A 441 13.47 25.04 5.28
N TRP A 442 14.41 24.16 5.52
CA TRP A 442 14.75 23.55 6.80
C TRP A 442 16.24 23.61 7.03
N ASP A 443 16.69 23.89 8.25
CA ASP A 443 18.10 24.06 8.61
C ASP A 443 18.89 22.76 8.80
N GLY A 444 18.25 21.61 8.54
CA GLY A 444 18.89 20.29 8.67
C GLY A 444 18.99 19.77 10.10
N THR A 445 18.48 20.49 11.11
CA THR A 445 18.63 20.09 12.51
C THR A 445 17.42 19.32 13.05
N PRO A 446 17.65 18.23 13.82
CA PRO A 446 16.58 17.46 14.47
C PRO A 446 15.73 18.30 15.45
N GLU A 447 16.34 19.26 16.12
CA GLU A 447 15.70 20.12 17.10
C GLU A 447 14.64 21.02 16.45
N THR A 448 14.95 21.58 15.29
CA THR A 448 14.01 22.43 14.53
C THR A 448 12.88 21.59 13.95
N GLU A 449 13.18 20.41 13.42
CA GLU A 449 12.17 19.46 12.94
C GLU A 449 11.18 19.09 14.05
N GLN A 450 11.66 18.77 15.24
CA GLN A 450 10.82 18.40 16.38
C GLN A 450 9.92 19.56 16.83
N LYS A 451 10.43 20.79 16.87
CA LYS A 451 9.65 21.98 17.22
C LYS A 451 8.51 22.24 16.23
N ILE A 452 8.80 22.16 14.92
CA ILE A 452 7.77 22.28 13.89
C ILE A 452 6.68 21.23 14.08
N LYS A 453 7.06 19.96 14.33
CA LYS A 453 6.13 18.86 14.58
C LYS A 453 5.27 19.08 15.83
N ASP A 454 5.86 19.56 16.91
CA ASP A 454 5.15 19.78 18.18
C ASP A 454 4.10 20.90 18.05
N GLU A 455 4.44 21.98 17.36
CA GLU A 455 3.57 23.14 17.20
C GLU A 455 2.47 22.93 16.15
N THR A 456 2.76 22.21 15.04
CA THR A 456 1.86 22.17 13.89
C THR A 456 1.29 20.80 13.56
N LYS A 457 1.86 19.74 14.13
CA LYS A 457 1.63 18.33 13.77
C LYS A 457 2.07 18.00 12.33
N ALA A 458 2.69 18.91 11.60
CA ALA A 458 3.33 18.63 10.34
C ALA A 458 4.70 17.97 10.53
N THR A 459 5.05 17.04 9.67
CA THR A 459 6.36 16.38 9.66
C THR A 459 7.05 16.59 8.32
N ILE A 460 8.37 16.47 8.29
CA ILE A 460 9.11 16.37 7.04
C ILE A 460 8.75 15.03 6.39
N ARG A 461 8.06 15.07 5.27
CA ARG A 461 7.65 13.85 4.55
C ARG A 461 8.81 13.23 3.82
N CYS A 462 9.53 14.06 3.08
CA CYS A 462 10.77 13.66 2.45
C CYS A 462 11.62 14.88 2.04
N ILE A 463 12.90 14.61 1.82
CA ILE A 463 13.82 15.45 1.08
C ILE A 463 13.79 14.92 -0.36
N PRO A 464 13.23 15.64 -1.35
CA PRO A 464 13.07 15.12 -2.71
C PRO A 464 14.40 14.74 -3.35
N LEU A 465 14.46 13.59 -4.06
CA LEU A 465 15.68 13.12 -4.73
C LEU A 465 16.16 14.07 -5.83
N ASN A 466 15.23 14.68 -6.56
CA ASN A 466 15.52 15.60 -7.66
C ASN A 466 15.39 17.07 -7.23
N ASN A 467 15.73 17.37 -5.97
CA ASN A 467 15.59 18.70 -5.43
C ASN A 467 16.60 19.67 -6.04
N LYS A 468 16.13 20.88 -6.36
CA LYS A 468 17.03 21.96 -6.79
C LYS A 468 17.69 22.57 -5.55
N LEU A 469 18.99 22.78 -5.62
CA LEU A 469 19.69 23.58 -4.63
C LEU A 469 19.21 25.04 -4.75
N GLU A 470 18.70 25.55 -3.67
CA GLU A 470 18.15 26.91 -3.54
C GLU A 470 18.57 27.46 -2.19
N ALA A 471 19.31 28.57 -2.21
CA ALA A 471 19.68 29.24 -0.97
C ALA A 471 18.44 29.93 -0.35
N GLY A 472 18.21 29.69 0.93
CA GLY A 472 17.08 30.26 1.64
C GLY A 472 17.31 30.25 3.16
N LYS A 473 16.25 30.52 3.90
CA LYS A 473 16.26 30.47 5.36
C LYS A 473 15.23 29.46 5.87
N CYS A 474 15.61 28.70 6.87
CA CYS A 474 14.71 27.78 7.55
C CYS A 474 13.42 28.49 7.97
N ILE A 475 12.30 27.88 7.64
CA ILE A 475 10.96 28.42 7.90
C ILE A 475 10.67 28.74 9.37
N TYR A 476 11.36 28.05 10.30
CA TYR A 476 11.20 28.19 11.73
C TYR A 476 12.35 28.91 12.41
N SER A 477 13.59 28.46 12.18
CA SER A 477 14.78 28.97 12.90
C SER A 477 15.42 30.20 12.24
N CYS A 478 15.02 30.57 11.03
CA CYS A 478 15.63 31.60 10.19
C CYS A 478 17.12 31.37 9.86
N LYS A 479 17.70 30.21 10.20
CA LYS A 479 19.06 29.82 9.84
C LYS A 479 19.18 29.55 8.35
N PRO A 480 20.39 29.66 7.75
CA PRO A 480 20.60 29.31 6.34
C PRO A 480 20.17 27.88 6.01
N SER A 481 19.62 27.71 4.85
CA SER A 481 19.24 26.43 4.25
C SER A 481 19.61 26.43 2.77
N THR A 482 19.92 25.24 2.23
CA THR A 482 20.37 25.09 0.83
C THR A 482 19.31 24.44 -0.05
N GLN A 483 18.18 24.03 0.53
CA GLN A 483 17.12 23.36 -0.22
C GLN A 483 15.79 23.37 0.55
N ARG A 484 14.70 23.26 -0.18
CA ARG A 484 13.38 23.02 0.40
C ARG A 484 13.18 21.54 0.66
N VAL A 485 12.39 21.22 1.67
CA VAL A 485 11.91 19.86 1.95
C VAL A 485 10.39 19.84 1.94
N VAL A 486 9.79 18.66 1.84
CA VAL A 486 8.34 18.50 1.80
C VAL A 486 7.79 18.32 3.21
N PHE A 487 6.94 19.22 3.64
CA PHE A 487 6.16 19.10 4.87
C PHE A 487 4.70 18.77 4.58
N ALA A 488 4.06 18.03 5.46
CA ALA A 488 2.61 17.87 5.50
C ALA A 488 2.16 17.28 6.84
N ARG A 489 0.88 17.46 7.18
CA ARG A 489 0.22 16.57 8.13
C ARG A 489 0.02 15.21 7.47
N ALA A 490 0.11 14.11 8.24
CA ALA A 490 0.09 12.75 7.70
C ALA A 490 -0.83 11.81 8.49
N TYR A 491 -1.12 10.68 7.89
CA TYR A 491 -1.86 9.55 8.50
C TYR A 491 -0.97 8.71 9.40
#